data_c7874fcdb9dd96083b8e04779cf634f1
#
_entry.id   c7874fcdb9dd96083b8e04779cf634f1
#
_cell.length_a   1.000
_cell.length_b   1.000
_cell.length_c   1.000
_cell.angle_alpha   90.00
_cell.angle_beta   90.00
_cell.angle_gamma   90.00
#
_symmetry.space_group_name_H-M   'P 1'
#
loop_
_entity.id
_entity.type
_entity.pdbx_description
1 polymer ?
#
loop_
_entity_poly.entity_id
_entity_poly.type
_entity_poly.pdbx_seq_one_letter_code
_entity_poly.pdbx_strand_id
1 'polypeptide(L)'
;MNTLNGLELPFDFKKMKKEADLIYEGGPILSLYVSDGDYYLYCWTDCDDVFNRWMIFRVTYGQLREYIDGKISLLKVLMDNPDGFVRFADYDGKKVFPTQIIAISTANISPDYLPEKDSFFNFGISDEIRRALLPKNYNVVIPENEQNLFLSLMAKLGWKSSAAVF
;
A
#
# COMPACT_ATOMS: atom_id res chain seq x y z
N MET A 1 6.85 -18.90 8.89
CA MET A 1 8.15 -18.20 8.86
C MET A 1 8.38 -17.61 7.49
N ASN A 2 8.86 -16.40 7.43
CA ASN A 2 9.27 -15.77 6.18
C ASN A 2 10.69 -16.21 5.85
N THR A 3 10.89 -16.78 4.68
CA THR A 3 12.23 -17.17 4.23
C THR A 3 12.55 -16.51 2.90
N LEU A 4 13.78 -16.02 2.76
CA LEU A 4 14.34 -15.54 1.51
C LEU A 4 15.71 -16.19 1.35
N ASN A 5 15.90 -16.96 0.28
CA ASN A 5 17.15 -17.68 0.02
C ASN A 5 17.65 -18.51 1.22
N GLY A 6 16.72 -19.12 1.98
CA GLY A 6 17.02 -19.91 3.17
C GLY A 6 17.24 -19.10 4.46
N LEU A 7 17.15 -17.79 4.43
CA LEU A 7 17.22 -16.93 5.61
C LEU A 7 15.81 -16.71 6.20
N GLU A 8 15.70 -16.88 7.50
CA GLU A 8 14.50 -16.48 8.23
C GLU A 8 14.44 -14.96 8.35
N LEU A 9 13.34 -14.38 7.89
CA LEU A 9 13.10 -12.95 7.99
C LEU A 9 11.99 -12.70 9.01
N PRO A 10 12.33 -12.23 10.21
CA PRO A 10 11.34 -11.97 11.24
C PRO A 10 10.34 -10.91 10.76
N PHE A 11 9.06 -11.21 10.89
CA PHE A 11 7.98 -10.29 10.59
C PHE A 11 6.77 -10.62 11.46
N ASP A 12 6.41 -9.68 12.30
CA ASP A 12 5.30 -9.86 13.23
C ASP A 12 4.09 -9.03 12.79
N PHE A 13 3.11 -9.69 12.16
CA PHE A 13 1.86 -9.06 11.75
C PHE A 13 1.07 -8.45 12.89
N LYS A 14 1.24 -8.92 14.13
CA LYS A 14 0.56 -8.39 15.31
C LYS A 14 1.00 -6.97 15.67
N LYS A 15 2.22 -6.61 15.27
CA LYS A 15 2.79 -5.28 15.50
C LYS A 15 2.44 -4.28 14.39
N MET A 16 1.86 -4.76 13.30
CA MET A 16 1.50 -3.90 12.19
C MET A 16 0.24 -3.11 12.51
N LYS A 17 0.35 -1.79 12.43
CA LYS A 17 -0.76 -0.88 12.67
C LYS A 17 -1.08 -0.11 11.39
N LYS A 18 -2.31 -0.22 10.93
CA LYS A 18 -2.78 0.53 9.77
C LYS A 18 -2.86 2.03 10.09
N GLU A 19 -2.24 2.85 9.27
CA GLU A 19 -2.30 4.30 9.37
C GLU A 19 -3.31 4.90 8.39
N ALA A 20 -3.37 4.40 7.16
CA ALA A 20 -4.30 4.90 6.14
C ALA A 20 -4.47 3.93 4.98
N ASP A 21 -5.59 4.04 4.27
CA ASP A 21 -5.71 3.55 2.90
C ASP A 21 -5.38 4.70 1.96
N LEU A 22 -4.30 4.54 1.18
CA LEU A 22 -3.85 5.55 0.23
C LEU A 22 -4.65 5.47 -1.08
N ILE A 23 -5.04 4.27 -1.48
CA ILE A 23 -5.93 4.02 -2.61
C ILE A 23 -7.04 3.09 -2.15
N TYR A 24 -8.26 3.50 -2.37
CA TYR A 24 -9.46 2.75 -1.98
C TYR A 24 -10.50 2.78 -3.09
N GLU A 25 -10.89 1.60 -3.60
CA GLU A 25 -11.89 1.42 -4.65
C GLU A 25 -12.79 0.23 -4.30
N GLY A 26 -13.85 0.48 -3.54
CA GLY A 26 -14.72 -0.60 -3.02
C GLY A 26 -14.06 -1.51 -2.00
N GLY A 27 -12.82 -1.23 -1.67
CA GLY A 27 -11.94 -1.91 -0.73
C GLY A 27 -10.56 -1.30 -0.80
N PRO A 28 -9.69 -1.60 0.18
CA PRO A 28 -8.32 -1.11 0.18
C PRO A 28 -7.51 -1.73 -0.96
N ILE A 29 -6.85 -0.89 -1.74
CA ILE A 29 -5.94 -1.28 -2.84
C ILE A 29 -4.48 -1.06 -2.44
N LEU A 30 -4.20 0.08 -1.82
CA LEU A 30 -2.89 0.42 -1.29
C LEU A 30 -3.07 1.01 0.10
N SER A 31 -2.48 0.35 1.08
CA SER A 31 -2.59 0.76 2.48
C SER A 31 -1.22 1.00 3.09
N LEU A 32 -1.14 1.98 3.97
CA LEU A 32 0.04 2.29 4.76
C LEU A 32 -0.09 1.70 6.16
N TYR A 33 0.93 0.98 6.56
CA TYR A 33 1.07 0.42 7.90
C TYR A 33 2.37 0.90 8.54
N VAL A 34 2.40 0.90 9.86
CA VAL A 34 3.58 1.24 10.66
C VAL A 34 3.84 0.12 11.66
N SER A 35 5.10 -0.22 11.85
CA SER A 35 5.55 -1.13 12.90
C SER A 35 6.93 -0.70 13.40
N ASP A 36 7.07 -0.51 14.71
CA ASP A 36 8.33 -0.13 15.35
C ASP A 36 9.04 1.09 14.70
N GLY A 37 8.26 2.06 14.22
CA GLY A 37 8.75 3.27 13.57
C GLY A 37 9.06 3.14 12.08
N ASP A 38 8.94 1.95 11.51
CA ASP A 38 9.11 1.69 10.08
C ASP A 38 7.78 1.76 9.34
N TYR A 39 7.82 2.24 8.09
CA TYR A 39 6.67 2.34 7.21
C TYR A 39 6.63 1.17 6.23
N TYR A 40 5.44 0.62 6.03
CA TYR A 40 5.18 -0.49 5.11
C TYR A 40 4.02 -0.17 4.19
N LEU A 41 4.17 -0.46 2.92
CA LEU A 41 3.08 -0.42 1.95
C LEU A 41 2.54 -1.83 1.72
N TYR A 42 1.22 -1.94 1.76
CA TYR A 42 0.46 -3.15 1.43
C TYR A 42 -0.25 -2.90 0.11
N CYS A 43 0.17 -3.59 -0.94
CA CYS A 43 -0.45 -3.54 -2.25
C CYS A 43 -1.30 -4.79 -2.47
N TRP A 44 -2.58 -4.61 -2.72
CA TRP A 44 -3.41 -5.72 -3.18
C TRP A 44 -3.01 -6.11 -4.60
N THR A 45 -2.59 -7.36 -4.82
CA THR A 45 -1.98 -7.80 -6.08
C THR A 45 -2.76 -8.87 -6.79
N ASP A 46 -3.52 -9.68 -6.07
CA ASP A 46 -4.22 -10.82 -6.64
C ASP A 46 -5.35 -11.28 -5.73
N CYS A 47 -6.34 -11.94 -6.31
CA CYS A 47 -7.40 -12.59 -5.56
C CYS A 47 -7.98 -13.76 -6.35
N ASP A 48 -8.50 -14.73 -5.62
CA ASP A 48 -9.38 -15.76 -6.16
C ASP A 48 -10.58 -15.95 -5.21
N ASP A 49 -11.35 -17.01 -5.40
CA ASP A 49 -12.53 -17.31 -4.57
C ASP A 49 -12.17 -17.68 -3.12
N VAL A 50 -10.91 -17.95 -2.85
CA VAL A 50 -10.43 -18.44 -1.54
C VAL A 50 -9.61 -17.40 -0.79
N PHE A 51 -8.76 -16.63 -1.47
CA PHE A 51 -7.83 -15.72 -0.82
C PHE A 51 -7.66 -14.38 -1.56
N ASN A 52 -7.16 -13.40 -0.81
CA ASN A 52 -6.57 -12.16 -1.31
C ASN A 52 -5.08 -12.17 -1.07
N ARG A 53 -4.30 -11.76 -2.07
CA ARG A 53 -2.84 -11.66 -1.98
C ARG A 53 -2.43 -10.21 -1.88
N TRP A 54 -1.62 -9.93 -0.87
CA TRP A 54 -1.02 -8.62 -0.62
C TRP A 54 0.48 -8.69 -0.78
N MET A 55 1.04 -7.74 -1.50
CA MET A 55 2.47 -7.52 -1.55
C MET A 55 2.86 -6.46 -0.52
N ILE A 56 3.77 -6.80 0.38
CA ILE A 56 4.16 -5.97 1.52
C ILE A 56 5.64 -5.65 1.42
N PHE A 57 5.98 -4.37 1.48
CA PHE A 57 7.37 -3.94 1.46
C PHE A 57 7.57 -2.68 2.30
N ARG A 58 8.76 -2.58 2.88
CA ARG A 58 9.16 -1.43 3.67
C ARG A 58 9.52 -0.25 2.77
N VAL A 59 9.21 0.95 3.21
CA VAL A 59 9.58 2.19 2.54
C VAL A 59 10.21 3.14 3.55
N THR A 60 11.13 3.98 3.09
CA THR A 60 11.64 5.06 3.91
C THR A 60 10.64 6.21 3.98
N TYR A 61 10.76 7.03 5.00
CA TYR A 61 9.96 8.26 5.11
C TYR A 61 10.10 9.14 3.86
N GLY A 62 11.32 9.30 3.35
CA GLY A 62 11.59 10.09 2.15
C GLY A 62 10.90 9.53 0.91
N GLN A 63 10.97 8.22 0.69
CA GLN A 63 10.28 7.57 -0.42
C GLN A 63 8.76 7.71 -0.33
N LEU A 64 8.21 7.50 0.86
CA LEU A 64 6.78 7.66 1.10
C LEU A 64 6.34 9.08 0.78
N ARG A 65 7.09 10.07 1.24
CA ARG A 65 6.81 11.48 1.00
C ARG A 65 6.86 11.84 -0.49
N GLU A 66 7.91 11.42 -1.19
CA GLU A 66 8.05 11.65 -2.63
C GLU A 66 6.94 10.97 -3.43
N TYR A 67 6.53 9.78 -3.01
CA TYR A 67 5.40 9.09 -3.64
C TYR A 67 4.08 9.85 -3.44
N ILE A 68 3.77 10.25 -2.21
CA ILE A 68 2.54 11.00 -1.92
C ILE A 68 2.55 12.39 -2.59
N ASP A 69 3.71 13.01 -2.75
CA ASP A 69 3.88 14.26 -3.52
C ASP A 69 3.73 14.07 -5.04
N GLY A 70 3.59 12.85 -5.51
CA GLY A 70 3.49 12.54 -6.93
C GLY A 70 4.81 12.68 -7.69
N LYS A 71 5.94 12.69 -7.00
CA LYS A 71 7.29 12.86 -7.60
C LYS A 71 7.88 11.56 -8.11
N ILE A 72 7.54 10.45 -7.49
CA ILE A 72 7.99 9.11 -7.90
C ILE A 72 6.80 8.17 -8.00
N SER A 73 6.89 7.20 -8.90
CA SER A 73 5.86 6.19 -9.08
C SER A 73 5.91 5.12 -8.00
N LEU A 74 4.81 4.40 -7.82
CA LEU A 74 4.78 3.22 -6.93
C LEU A 74 5.76 2.15 -7.38
N LEU A 75 5.93 1.97 -8.69
CA LEU A 75 6.93 1.04 -9.23
C LEU A 75 8.33 1.41 -8.76
N LYS A 76 8.69 2.70 -8.81
CA LYS A 76 10.01 3.14 -8.34
C LYS A 76 10.19 2.92 -6.84
N VAL A 77 9.19 3.22 -6.03
CA VAL A 77 9.22 2.96 -4.58
C VAL A 77 9.44 1.48 -4.30
N LEU A 78 8.73 0.62 -5.02
CA LEU A 78 8.87 -0.83 -4.89
C LEU A 78 10.27 -1.30 -5.29
N MET A 79 10.76 -0.89 -6.44
CA MET A 79 12.05 -1.33 -6.97
C MET A 79 13.23 -0.85 -6.13
N ASP A 80 13.12 0.31 -5.51
CA ASP A 80 14.15 0.92 -4.67
C ASP A 80 13.89 0.68 -3.16
N ASN A 81 13.03 -0.26 -2.79
CA ASN A 81 12.74 -0.50 -1.38
C ASN A 81 14.01 -0.87 -0.60
N PRO A 82 14.15 -0.42 0.66
CA PRO A 82 15.41 -0.52 1.39
C PRO A 82 15.84 -1.95 1.72
N ASP A 83 14.91 -2.90 1.73
CA ASP A 83 15.21 -4.29 2.09
C ASP A 83 15.63 -5.16 0.90
N GLY A 84 15.34 -4.72 -0.33
CA GLY A 84 15.65 -5.46 -1.55
C GLY A 84 14.76 -6.70 -1.76
N PHE A 85 13.72 -6.86 -1.00
CA PHE A 85 12.75 -7.95 -1.13
C PHE A 85 11.36 -7.49 -0.71
N VAL A 86 10.35 -8.27 -1.08
CA VAL A 86 8.96 -8.08 -0.68
C VAL A 86 8.42 -9.36 -0.03
N ARG A 87 7.35 -9.23 0.73
CA ARG A 87 6.57 -10.37 1.22
C ARG A 87 5.24 -10.42 0.51
N PHE A 88 4.87 -11.61 0.03
CA PHE A 88 3.52 -11.90 -0.41
C PHE A 88 2.78 -12.60 0.72
N ALA A 89 1.65 -12.05 1.12
CA ALA A 89 0.82 -12.56 2.18
C ALA A 89 -0.57 -12.90 1.63
N ASP A 90 -0.97 -14.16 1.78
CA ASP A 90 -2.27 -14.64 1.36
C ASP A 90 -3.21 -14.69 2.56
N TYR A 91 -4.32 -13.98 2.45
CA TYR A 91 -5.38 -13.95 3.46
C TYR A 91 -6.60 -14.69 2.94
N ASP A 92 -7.03 -15.70 3.68
CA ASP A 92 -8.37 -16.20 3.49
C ASP A 92 -9.35 -15.21 4.17
N GLY A 93 -10.51 -14.95 3.60
CA GLY A 93 -11.42 -13.90 4.06
C GLY A 93 -12.01 -14.11 5.48
N LYS A 94 -11.60 -15.14 6.19
CA LYS A 94 -12.09 -15.52 7.52
C LYS A 94 -11.08 -15.24 8.64
N LYS A 95 -9.82 -15.02 8.30
CA LYS A 95 -8.73 -14.86 9.28
C LYS A 95 -8.15 -13.45 9.25
N VAL A 96 -7.79 -12.96 10.44
CA VAL A 96 -7.15 -11.64 10.60
C VAL A 96 -5.69 -11.67 10.15
N PHE A 97 -5.03 -12.84 10.21
CA PHE A 97 -3.64 -13.02 9.82
C PHE A 97 -3.52 -13.85 8.54
N PRO A 98 -2.45 -13.65 7.77
CA PRO A 98 -2.26 -14.41 6.55
C PRO A 98 -2.10 -15.90 6.84
N THR A 99 -2.59 -16.73 5.92
CA THR A 99 -2.43 -18.19 5.97
C THR A 99 -1.10 -18.64 5.39
N GLN A 100 -0.53 -17.83 4.47
CA GLN A 100 0.75 -18.09 3.84
C GLN A 100 1.51 -16.80 3.64
N ILE A 101 2.83 -16.85 3.85
CA ILE A 101 3.75 -15.72 3.62
C ILE A 101 4.96 -16.24 2.88
N ILE A 102 5.32 -15.55 1.80
CA ILE A 102 6.51 -15.86 1.01
C ILE A 102 7.31 -14.57 0.82
N ALA A 103 8.60 -14.60 1.12
CA ALA A 103 9.51 -13.50 0.81
C ALA A 103 10.21 -13.76 -0.53
N ILE A 104 10.22 -12.75 -1.38
CA ILE A 104 10.79 -12.81 -2.74
C ILE A 104 11.68 -11.60 -2.95
N SER A 105 12.88 -11.81 -3.50
CA SER A 105 13.75 -10.73 -3.94
C SER A 105 13.01 -9.81 -4.92
N THR A 106 13.18 -8.50 -4.76
CA THR A 106 12.54 -7.50 -5.64
C THR A 106 12.83 -7.77 -7.12
N ALA A 107 14.04 -8.23 -7.44
CA ALA A 107 14.42 -8.58 -8.81
C ALA A 107 13.68 -9.79 -9.40
N ASN A 108 13.06 -10.62 -8.56
CA ASN A 108 12.39 -11.86 -8.95
C ASN A 108 10.86 -11.77 -8.90
N ILE A 109 10.30 -10.58 -8.69
CA ILE A 109 8.84 -10.40 -8.70
C ILE A 109 8.32 -10.65 -10.12
N SER A 110 7.26 -11.44 -10.23
CA SER A 110 6.57 -11.64 -11.52
C SER A 110 6.10 -10.29 -12.08
N PRO A 111 6.30 -10.04 -13.39
CA PRO A 111 5.81 -8.82 -14.03
C PRO A 111 4.32 -8.55 -13.82
N ASP A 112 3.50 -9.60 -13.67
CA ASP A 112 2.07 -9.50 -13.41
C ASP A 112 1.72 -8.81 -12.09
N TYR A 113 2.65 -8.79 -11.15
CA TYR A 113 2.47 -8.15 -9.83
C TYR A 113 3.13 -6.78 -9.71
N LEU A 114 3.85 -6.34 -10.74
CA LEU A 114 4.49 -5.02 -10.72
C LEU A 114 3.48 -3.91 -10.99
N PRO A 115 3.54 -2.80 -10.23
CA PRO A 115 2.80 -1.59 -10.59
C PRO A 115 3.18 -1.09 -11.99
N GLU A 116 2.28 -0.35 -12.62
CA GLU A 116 2.55 0.29 -13.89
C GLU A 116 3.66 1.35 -13.77
N LYS A 117 4.33 1.67 -14.89
CA LYS A 117 5.42 2.64 -14.93
C LYS A 117 4.99 4.04 -14.51
N ASP A 118 3.74 4.39 -14.78
CA ASP A 118 3.13 5.68 -14.51
C ASP A 118 2.22 5.66 -13.26
N SER A 119 2.45 4.70 -12.36
CA SER A 119 1.70 4.52 -11.12
C SER A 119 2.00 5.61 -10.07
N PHE A 120 1.91 6.87 -10.47
CA PHE A 120 2.07 8.01 -9.57
C PHE A 120 0.84 8.18 -8.67
N PHE A 121 1.10 8.51 -7.42
CA PHE A 121 0.03 8.88 -6.52
C PHE A 121 -0.53 10.25 -6.90
N ASN A 122 -1.84 10.33 -7.07
CA ASN A 122 -2.47 11.49 -7.65
C ASN A 122 -3.63 12.00 -6.79
N PHE A 123 -3.30 12.39 -5.57
CA PHE A 123 -4.29 12.82 -4.60
C PHE A 123 -4.94 14.16 -4.96
N GLY A 124 -4.19 15.14 -5.50
CA GLY A 124 -4.69 16.48 -5.80
C GLY A 124 -5.41 16.64 -7.14
N ILE A 125 -5.13 15.76 -8.11
CA ILE A 125 -5.81 15.72 -9.42
C ILE A 125 -6.97 14.71 -9.37
N SER A 126 -7.12 14.04 -8.23
CA SER A 126 -7.88 12.81 -8.13
C SER A 126 -9.36 12.98 -8.31
N ASP A 127 -9.96 14.13 -8.00
CA ASP A 127 -11.41 14.25 -8.06
C ASP A 127 -11.94 14.27 -9.48
N GLU A 128 -11.29 14.96 -10.41
CA GLU A 128 -11.70 14.96 -11.81
C GLU A 128 -11.35 13.65 -12.50
N ILE A 129 -10.13 13.14 -12.29
CA ILE A 129 -9.68 11.88 -12.88
C ILE A 129 -10.37 10.68 -12.23
N ARG A 130 -10.58 10.68 -10.93
CA ARG A 130 -11.41 9.66 -10.28
C ARG A 130 -12.81 9.64 -10.83
N ARG A 131 -13.45 10.78 -11.01
CA ARG A 131 -14.79 10.88 -11.62
C ARG A 131 -14.79 10.42 -13.07
N ALA A 132 -13.68 10.61 -13.81
CA ALA A 132 -13.54 10.13 -15.19
C ALA A 132 -13.26 8.63 -15.28
N LEU A 133 -12.53 8.06 -14.32
CA LEU A 133 -12.15 6.64 -14.27
C LEU A 133 -13.15 5.77 -13.55
N LEU A 134 -13.94 6.35 -12.62
CA LEU A 134 -14.96 5.61 -11.89
C LEU A 134 -16.27 5.56 -12.68
N PRO A 135 -17.03 4.47 -12.58
CA PRO A 135 -18.39 4.43 -13.11
C PRO A 135 -19.18 5.62 -12.58
N LYS A 136 -19.99 6.24 -13.41
CA LYS A 136 -20.78 7.45 -13.09
C LYS A 136 -21.65 7.35 -11.82
N ASN A 137 -21.90 6.15 -11.33
CA ASN A 137 -22.70 5.86 -10.14
C ASN A 137 -21.85 5.50 -8.92
N TYR A 138 -20.50 5.60 -9.03
CA TYR A 138 -19.63 5.27 -7.92
C TYR A 138 -19.45 6.50 -7.04
N ASN A 139 -20.26 6.60 -6.01
CA ASN A 139 -20.00 7.53 -4.93
C ASN A 139 -18.87 6.96 -4.09
N VAL A 140 -17.67 7.51 -4.24
CA VAL A 140 -16.57 7.21 -3.33
C VAL A 140 -16.92 7.85 -1.99
N VAL A 141 -17.68 7.14 -1.19
CA VAL A 141 -17.80 7.47 0.22
C VAL A 141 -16.57 6.86 0.89
N ILE A 142 -15.53 7.67 1.06
CA ILE A 142 -14.46 7.29 1.96
C ILE A 142 -15.08 7.29 3.37
N PRO A 143 -15.10 6.16 4.09
CA PRO A 143 -15.62 6.11 5.44
C PRO A 143 -14.97 7.20 6.30
N GLU A 144 -15.70 7.83 7.19
CA GLU A 144 -15.21 8.94 8.02
C GLU A 144 -13.94 8.58 8.79
N ASN A 145 -13.85 7.35 9.26
CA ASN A 145 -12.65 6.82 9.92
C ASN A 145 -11.42 6.74 8.97
N GLU A 146 -11.63 6.43 7.69
CA GLU A 146 -10.55 6.40 6.69
C GLU A 146 -10.08 7.80 6.32
N GLN A 147 -10.98 8.76 6.20
CA GLN A 147 -10.64 10.17 6.02
C GLN A 147 -9.81 10.69 7.19
N ASN A 148 -10.20 10.37 8.42
CA ASN A 148 -9.49 10.77 9.62
C ASN A 148 -8.10 10.14 9.71
N LEU A 149 -7.96 8.87 9.31
CA LEU A 149 -6.65 8.21 9.22
C LEU A 149 -5.74 8.89 8.21
N PHE A 150 -6.27 9.23 7.04
CA PHE A 150 -5.50 9.91 6.02
C PHE A 150 -5.06 11.32 6.46
N LEU A 151 -5.97 12.10 7.02
CA LEU A 151 -5.66 13.43 7.55
C LEU A 151 -4.65 13.38 8.70
N SER A 152 -4.76 12.37 9.57
CA SER A 152 -3.80 12.12 10.64
C SER A 152 -2.40 11.81 10.09
N LEU A 153 -2.31 11.00 9.03
CA LEU A 153 -1.06 10.72 8.34
C LEU A 153 -0.45 11.99 7.76
N MET A 154 -1.26 12.80 7.05
CA MET A 154 -0.80 14.05 6.46
C MET A 154 -0.24 15.00 7.52
N ALA A 155 -0.90 15.10 8.67
CA ALA A 155 -0.41 15.89 9.80
C ALA A 155 0.93 15.38 10.34
N LYS A 156 1.08 14.05 10.51
CA LYS A 156 2.33 13.42 10.94
C LYS A 156 3.49 13.65 9.98
N LEU A 157 3.21 13.68 8.67
CA LEU A 157 4.20 13.94 7.63
C LEU A 157 4.52 15.43 7.48
N GLY A 158 3.91 16.30 8.27
CA GLY A 158 4.11 17.76 8.20
C GLY A 158 3.51 18.35 6.92
N TRP A 159 2.51 17.74 6.36
CA TRP A 159 1.86 18.17 5.14
C TRP A 159 0.81 19.22 5.42
N LYS A 160 1.00 20.42 4.88
CA LYS A 160 -0.06 21.42 4.84
C LYS A 160 -0.80 21.23 3.53
N SER A 161 -1.87 20.48 3.57
CA SER A 161 -2.69 20.29 2.39
C SER A 161 -3.71 21.41 2.29
N SER A 162 -3.54 22.29 1.33
CA SER A 162 -4.63 23.12 0.81
C SER A 162 -5.59 22.32 -0.07
N ALA A 163 -5.29 21.05 -0.33
CA ALA A 163 -5.98 20.18 -1.28
C ALA A 163 -6.72 19.00 -0.61
N ALA A 164 -6.73 18.91 0.71
CA ALA A 164 -7.52 17.90 1.43
C ALA A 164 -9.00 18.29 1.45
N VAL A 165 -9.56 18.53 0.29
CA VAL A 165 -10.99 18.65 0.11
C VAL A 165 -11.47 17.31 -0.40
N PHE A 166 -11.92 16.49 0.53
CA PHE A 166 -12.70 15.33 0.19
C PHE A 166 -14.16 15.72 -0.02
#